data_1e2965e7f3dcb3a17144940227cd58d7
#
_entry.id   1e2965e7f3dcb3a17144940227cd58d7
#
_cell.length_a   1.000
_cell.length_b   1.000
_cell.length_c   1.000
_cell.angle_alpha   90.00
_cell.angle_beta   90.00
_cell.angle_gamma   90.00
#
_symmetry.space_group_name_H-M   'P 1'
#
loop_
_entity.id
_entity.type
_entity.pdbx_description
1 polymer ?
#
loop_
_entity_poly.entity_id
_entity_poly.type
_entity_poly.pdbx_seq_one_letter_code
_entity_poly.pdbx_strand_id
1 'polypeptide(L)'
;MVNIDIELDPKFYGPKDSIVCSLLSHVMVSEGISQADLLLIIGDDDLLADLKNKFFGINHYTDVIAFRLNEYHKKNVEGEIYISLPRVKENANKFEESFHKELGRIIIHGGLHLLGYKDDTKNNKLEMEKKENLYLEQVNWGKLYG
;
A
#
# COMPACT_ATOMS: atom_id res chain seq x y z
N MET A 1 0.97 -18.17 -7.02
CA MET A 1 2.16 -17.64 -6.31
C MET A 1 2.13 -16.13 -6.30
N VAL A 2 2.42 -15.52 -5.16
CA VAL A 2 2.48 -14.07 -5.03
C VAL A 2 3.95 -13.65 -5.01
N ASN A 3 4.37 -12.93 -6.04
CA ASN A 3 5.74 -12.41 -6.17
C ASN A 3 5.72 -10.92 -5.88
N ILE A 4 6.56 -10.49 -4.96
CA ILE A 4 6.62 -9.08 -4.56
C ILE A 4 8.09 -8.64 -4.56
N ASP A 5 8.38 -7.63 -5.37
CA ASP A 5 9.67 -6.95 -5.38
C ASP A 5 9.53 -5.62 -4.67
N ILE A 6 10.55 -5.26 -3.90
CA ILE A 6 10.57 -4.01 -3.12
C ILE A 6 11.78 -3.19 -3.53
N GLU A 7 11.54 -1.93 -3.89
CA GLU A 7 12.58 -0.94 -4.14
C GLU A 7 12.47 0.15 -3.09
N LEU A 8 13.58 0.44 -2.42
CA LEU A 8 13.66 1.45 -1.37
C LEU A 8 14.64 2.54 -1.79
N ASP A 9 14.22 3.79 -1.68
CA ASP A 9 15.13 4.93 -1.80
C ASP A 9 16.21 4.79 -0.73
N PRO A 10 17.51 4.74 -1.11
CA PRO A 10 18.58 4.43 -0.17
C PRO A 10 18.77 5.45 0.95
N LYS A 11 18.19 6.64 0.84
CA LYS A 11 18.24 7.62 1.93
C LYS A 11 17.36 7.26 3.13
N PHE A 12 16.47 6.27 2.99
CA PHE A 12 15.57 5.87 4.08
C PHE A 12 16.00 4.55 4.71
N TYR A 13 15.72 4.42 5.99
CA TYR A 13 15.70 3.13 6.68
C TYR A 13 14.32 2.51 6.46
N GLY A 14 14.27 1.46 5.67
CA GLY A 14 13.02 0.85 5.26
C GLY A 14 12.55 -0.28 6.14
N PRO A 15 11.29 -0.70 5.97
CA PRO A 15 10.75 -1.84 6.67
C PRO A 15 11.38 -3.14 6.17
N LYS A 16 11.24 -4.22 6.96
CA LYS A 16 11.74 -5.54 6.58
C LYS A 16 10.96 -6.07 5.38
N ASP A 17 11.68 -6.44 4.32
CA ASP A 17 11.10 -6.96 3.09
C ASP A 17 10.19 -8.16 3.36
N SER A 18 10.63 -9.09 4.20
CA SER A 18 9.85 -10.30 4.53
C SER A 18 8.49 -9.97 5.16
N ILE A 19 8.44 -8.94 6.00
CA ILE A 19 7.21 -8.54 6.66
C ILE A 19 6.29 -7.81 5.68
N VAL A 20 6.84 -6.92 4.87
CA VAL A 20 6.07 -6.24 3.80
C VAL A 20 5.45 -7.28 2.86
N CYS A 21 6.24 -8.24 2.41
CA CYS A 21 5.76 -9.33 1.54
C CYS A 21 4.67 -10.14 2.23
N SER A 22 4.81 -10.42 3.52
CA SER A 22 3.80 -11.13 4.30
C SER A 22 2.47 -10.39 4.35
N LEU A 23 2.51 -9.07 4.56
CA LEU A 23 1.30 -8.25 4.59
C LEU A 23 0.57 -8.27 3.25
N LEU A 24 1.29 -8.00 2.16
CA LEU A 24 0.70 -7.98 0.82
C LEU A 24 0.21 -9.36 0.38
N SER A 25 0.99 -10.40 0.65
CA SER A 25 0.58 -11.78 0.33
C SER A 25 -0.68 -12.17 1.07
N HIS A 26 -0.79 -11.76 2.35
CA HIS A 26 -1.99 -12.05 3.15
C HIS A 26 -3.24 -11.41 2.52
N VAL A 27 -3.14 -10.16 2.08
CA VAL A 27 -4.25 -9.48 1.40
C VAL A 27 -4.63 -10.22 0.12
N MET A 28 -3.64 -10.53 -0.72
CA MET A 28 -3.89 -11.19 -2.01
C MET A 28 -4.56 -12.56 -1.81
N VAL A 29 -4.00 -13.40 -0.97
CA VAL A 29 -4.54 -14.74 -0.72
C VAL A 29 -5.93 -14.67 -0.08
N SER A 30 -6.12 -13.79 0.89
CA SER A 30 -7.41 -13.62 1.57
C SER A 30 -8.51 -13.15 0.62
N GLU A 31 -8.14 -12.39 -0.41
CA GLU A 31 -9.09 -11.90 -1.43
C GLU A 31 -9.23 -12.85 -2.62
N GLY A 32 -8.67 -14.06 -2.52
CA GLY A 32 -8.83 -15.09 -3.55
C GLY A 32 -7.89 -14.99 -4.73
N ILE A 33 -6.81 -14.23 -4.61
CA ILE A 33 -5.82 -14.08 -5.68
C ILE A 33 -4.80 -15.20 -5.58
N SER A 34 -4.68 -16.02 -6.63
CA SER A 34 -3.74 -17.14 -6.68
C SER A 34 -2.38 -16.77 -7.23
N GLN A 35 -2.30 -15.72 -8.03
CA GLN A 35 -1.05 -15.29 -8.65
C GLN A 35 -0.99 -13.77 -8.71
N ALA A 36 0.14 -13.22 -8.31
CA ALA A 36 0.36 -11.78 -8.37
C ALA A 36 1.84 -11.49 -8.60
N ASP A 37 2.10 -10.46 -9.40
CA ASP A 37 3.42 -9.89 -9.61
C ASP A 37 3.33 -8.41 -9.25
N LEU A 38 3.88 -8.06 -8.10
CA LEU A 38 3.75 -6.73 -7.50
C LEU A 38 5.12 -6.09 -7.30
N LEU A 39 5.18 -4.80 -7.57
CA LEU A 39 6.34 -3.97 -7.26
C LEU A 39 5.92 -2.93 -6.25
N LEU A 40 6.59 -2.89 -5.11
CA LEU A 40 6.39 -1.87 -4.09
C LEU A 40 7.59 -0.94 -4.08
N ILE A 41 7.36 0.35 -4.30
CA ILE A 41 8.40 1.36 -4.34
C ILE A 41 8.18 2.31 -3.16
N ILE A 42 9.20 2.41 -2.32
CA ILE A 42 9.18 3.27 -1.14
C ILE A 42 10.13 4.44 -1.38
N GLY A 43 9.59 5.64 -1.39
CA GLY A 43 10.33 6.85 -1.64
C GLY A 43 9.84 8.02 -0.82
N ASP A 44 10.01 9.23 -1.35
CA ASP A 44 9.65 10.47 -0.67
C ASP A 44 8.40 11.13 -1.24
N ASP A 45 8.02 12.25 -0.65
CA ASP A 45 6.87 13.04 -1.08
C ASP A 45 6.99 13.52 -2.53
N ASP A 46 8.19 13.90 -2.95
CA ASP A 46 8.40 14.43 -4.30
C ASP A 46 8.14 13.39 -5.37
N LEU A 47 8.54 12.14 -5.13
CA LEU A 47 8.26 11.03 -6.04
C LEU A 47 6.75 10.89 -6.27
N LEU A 48 5.97 10.84 -5.18
CA LEU A 48 4.53 10.65 -5.30
C LEU A 48 3.83 11.88 -5.84
N ALA A 49 4.27 13.08 -5.48
CA ALA A 49 3.73 14.32 -6.02
C ALA A 49 3.93 14.40 -7.54
N ASP A 50 5.11 14.02 -8.03
CA ASP A 50 5.42 13.99 -9.46
C ASP A 50 4.52 12.99 -10.20
N LEU A 51 4.34 11.80 -9.64
CA LEU A 51 3.45 10.78 -10.22
C LEU A 51 2.00 11.25 -10.24
N LYS A 52 1.55 11.88 -9.16
CA LYS A 52 0.19 12.39 -9.04
C LYS A 52 -0.07 13.47 -10.09
N ASN A 53 0.87 14.38 -10.28
CA ASN A 53 0.78 15.43 -11.29
C ASN A 53 0.81 14.84 -12.72
N LYS A 54 1.73 13.91 -12.97
CA LYS A 54 1.93 13.31 -14.30
C LYS A 54 0.74 12.48 -14.76
N PHE A 55 0.17 11.65 -13.88
CA PHE A 55 -0.87 10.69 -14.25
C PHE A 55 -2.29 11.12 -13.91
N PHE A 56 -2.46 12.03 -12.96
CA PHE A 56 -3.79 12.47 -12.52
C PHE A 56 -4.02 13.97 -12.67
N GLY A 57 -2.98 14.73 -13.06
CA GLY A 57 -3.09 16.19 -13.21
C GLY A 57 -3.32 16.93 -11.90
N ILE A 58 -3.03 16.29 -10.77
CA ILE A 58 -3.25 16.85 -9.43
C ILE A 58 -1.90 17.16 -8.79
N ASN A 59 -1.72 18.38 -8.33
CA ASN A 59 -0.47 18.82 -7.72
C ASN A 59 -0.62 18.94 -6.21
N HIS A 60 -0.54 17.78 -5.52
CA HIS A 60 -0.54 17.75 -4.05
C HIS A 60 0.17 16.48 -3.56
N TYR A 61 0.53 16.47 -2.29
CA TYR A 61 1.19 15.34 -1.66
C TYR A 61 0.18 14.25 -1.32
N THR A 62 0.62 12.99 -1.42
CA THR A 62 -0.16 11.81 -1.05
C THR A 62 0.78 10.78 -0.42
N ASP A 63 0.22 9.88 0.37
CA ASP A 63 0.98 8.83 1.06
C ASP A 63 1.16 7.57 0.21
N VAL A 64 0.21 7.26 -0.67
CA VAL A 64 0.24 6.03 -1.47
C VAL A 64 -0.42 6.25 -2.84
N ILE A 65 0.14 5.60 -3.86
CA ILE A 65 -0.47 5.52 -5.19
C ILE A 65 -0.36 4.06 -5.63
N ALA A 66 -1.44 3.51 -6.18
CA ALA A 66 -1.46 2.15 -6.70
C ALA A 66 -1.88 2.15 -8.17
N PHE A 67 -1.13 1.41 -9.00
CA PHE A 67 -1.42 1.24 -10.42
C PHE A 67 -1.66 -0.23 -10.73
N ARG A 68 -2.87 -0.59 -11.13
CA ARG A 68 -3.17 -1.90 -11.69
C ARG A 68 -2.70 -1.93 -13.14
N LEU A 69 -1.81 -2.86 -13.46
CA LEU A 69 -1.19 -2.93 -14.79
C LEU A 69 -1.93 -3.86 -15.76
N ASN A 70 -2.82 -4.71 -15.25
CA ASN A 70 -3.65 -5.57 -16.08
C ASN A 70 -5.13 -5.39 -15.74
N GLU A 71 -6.01 -6.11 -16.41
CA GLU A 71 -7.46 -5.95 -16.25
C GLU A 71 -7.95 -6.40 -14.88
N TYR A 72 -8.83 -5.62 -14.25
CA TYR A 72 -9.31 -5.86 -12.89
C TYR A 72 -10.06 -7.18 -12.72
N HIS A 73 -10.72 -7.67 -13.77
CA HIS A 73 -11.47 -8.92 -13.67
C HIS A 73 -10.58 -10.16 -13.61
N LYS A 74 -9.31 -10.04 -13.93
CA LYS A 74 -8.38 -11.17 -13.91
C LYS A 74 -7.94 -11.47 -12.48
N LYS A 75 -7.82 -12.77 -12.16
CA LYS A 75 -7.39 -13.24 -10.84
C LYS A 75 -5.87 -13.30 -10.69
N ASN A 76 -5.11 -13.11 -11.76
CA ASN A 76 -3.70 -12.83 -11.69
C ASN A 76 -3.52 -11.30 -11.69
N VAL A 77 -2.85 -10.79 -10.69
CA VAL A 77 -2.72 -9.34 -10.47
C VAL A 77 -1.33 -8.89 -10.86
N GLU A 78 -1.25 -7.87 -11.71
CA GLU A 78 0.00 -7.17 -12.00
C GLU A 78 -0.18 -5.73 -11.54
N GLY A 79 0.73 -5.24 -10.72
CA GLY A 79 0.55 -3.90 -10.18
C GLY A 79 1.78 -3.32 -9.52
N GLU A 80 1.71 -2.01 -9.33
CA GLU A 80 2.75 -1.22 -8.65
C GLU A 80 2.12 -0.41 -7.55
N ILE A 81 2.81 -0.32 -6.41
CA ILE A 81 2.40 0.50 -5.28
C ILE A 81 3.57 1.42 -4.93
N TYR A 82 3.28 2.72 -4.83
CA TYR A 82 4.26 3.74 -4.45
C TYR A 82 3.87 4.32 -3.10
N ILE A 83 4.82 4.36 -2.17
CA ILE A 83 4.58 4.87 -0.80
C ILE A 83 5.59 5.97 -0.48
N SER A 84 5.11 7.09 0.07
CA SER A 84 5.96 8.12 0.65
C SER A 84 6.13 7.85 2.15
N LEU A 85 7.33 7.43 2.57
CA LEU A 85 7.61 7.21 3.99
C LEU A 85 7.45 8.47 4.83
N PRO A 86 7.97 9.65 4.41
CA PRO A 86 7.75 10.88 5.18
C PRO A 86 6.28 11.22 5.36
N ARG A 87 5.46 10.99 4.34
CA ARG A 87 4.02 11.28 4.42
C ARG A 87 3.29 10.32 5.35
N VAL A 88 3.65 9.04 5.31
CA VAL A 88 3.10 8.05 6.25
C VAL A 88 3.45 8.44 7.69
N LYS A 89 4.68 8.85 7.94
CA LYS A 89 5.12 9.27 9.27
C LYS A 89 4.36 10.51 9.74
N GLU A 90 4.18 11.48 8.88
CA GLU A 90 3.41 12.69 9.19
C GLU A 90 1.95 12.36 9.50
N ASN A 91 1.34 11.48 8.70
CA ASN A 91 -0.04 11.06 8.93
C ASN A 91 -0.19 10.27 10.24
N ALA A 92 0.78 9.41 10.57
CA ALA A 92 0.76 8.69 11.85
C ALA A 92 0.76 9.66 13.02
N ASN A 93 1.61 10.70 12.99
CA ASN A 93 1.65 11.73 14.02
C ASN A 93 0.34 12.50 14.09
N LYS A 94 -0.22 12.87 12.94
CA LYS A 94 -1.47 13.61 12.84
C LYS A 94 -2.65 12.83 13.43
N PHE A 95 -2.69 11.52 13.21
CA PHE A 95 -3.77 10.66 13.68
C PHE A 95 -3.47 10.02 15.04
N GLU A 96 -2.36 10.38 15.67
CA GLU A 96 -1.94 9.83 16.97
C GLU A 96 -1.83 8.30 16.93
N GLU A 97 -1.33 7.76 15.82
CA GLU A 97 -1.15 6.33 15.60
C GLU A 97 0.34 5.98 15.54
N SER A 98 0.70 4.72 15.81
CA SER A 98 2.09 4.32 15.63
C SER A 98 2.47 4.32 14.15
N PHE A 99 3.71 4.68 13.85
CA PHE A 99 4.22 4.67 12.48
C PHE A 99 4.14 3.28 11.87
N HIS A 100 4.50 2.25 12.63
CA HIS A 100 4.45 0.86 12.14
C HIS A 100 3.04 0.44 11.74
N LYS A 101 2.05 0.80 12.54
CA LYS A 101 0.66 0.47 12.26
C LYS A 101 0.14 1.24 11.06
N GLU A 102 0.47 2.53 10.96
CA GLU A 102 0.06 3.34 9.82
C GLU A 102 0.72 2.84 8.52
N LEU A 103 2.00 2.48 8.57
CA LEU A 103 2.66 1.89 7.41
C LEU A 103 2.01 0.56 7.00
N GLY A 104 1.69 -0.29 7.97
CA GLY A 104 0.95 -1.52 7.71
C GLY A 104 -0.40 -1.25 7.05
N ARG A 105 -1.14 -0.27 7.55
CA ARG A 105 -2.42 0.15 6.96
C ARG A 105 -2.27 0.60 5.52
N ILE A 106 -1.26 1.41 5.22
CA ILE A 106 -1.03 1.95 3.87
C ILE A 106 -0.61 0.85 2.89
N ILE A 107 0.21 -0.10 3.33
CA ILE A 107 0.57 -1.26 2.49
C ILE A 107 -0.68 -2.07 2.14
N ILE A 108 -1.52 -2.36 3.12
CA ILE A 108 -2.79 -3.07 2.91
C ILE A 108 -3.71 -2.28 1.98
N HIS A 109 -3.84 -0.98 2.22
CA HIS A 109 -4.66 -0.06 1.43
C HIS A 109 -4.24 -0.08 -0.05
N GLY A 110 -2.94 0.01 -0.33
CA GLY A 110 -2.41 -0.08 -1.69
C GLY A 110 -2.74 -1.42 -2.34
N GLY A 111 -2.59 -2.51 -1.59
CA GLY A 111 -2.96 -3.84 -2.07
C GLY A 111 -4.45 -3.94 -2.42
N LEU A 112 -5.32 -3.41 -1.59
CA LEU A 112 -6.77 -3.41 -1.84
C LEU A 112 -7.15 -2.58 -3.07
N HIS A 113 -6.49 -1.43 -3.28
CA HIS A 113 -6.68 -0.65 -4.50
C HIS A 113 -6.34 -1.43 -5.76
N LEU A 114 -5.30 -2.24 -5.73
CA LEU A 114 -4.94 -3.10 -6.86
C LEU A 114 -6.04 -4.11 -7.18
N LEU A 115 -6.86 -4.47 -6.21
CA LEU A 115 -7.97 -5.42 -6.38
C LEU A 115 -9.29 -4.74 -6.76
N GLY A 116 -9.28 -3.42 -6.94
CA GLY A 116 -10.44 -2.67 -7.39
C GLY A 116 -11.24 -1.99 -6.29
N TYR A 117 -10.83 -2.10 -5.03
CA TYR A 117 -11.47 -1.34 -3.95
C TYR A 117 -11.21 0.15 -4.17
N LYS A 118 -12.26 0.95 -3.98
CA LYS A 118 -12.20 2.40 -4.15
C LYS A 118 -12.39 3.12 -2.82
N ASP A 119 -12.02 4.38 -2.77
CA ASP A 119 -12.22 5.24 -1.60
C ASP A 119 -12.77 6.62 -1.98
N ASP A 120 -13.45 6.70 -3.13
CA ASP A 120 -13.97 7.93 -3.72
C ASP A 120 -15.34 8.36 -3.20
N THR A 121 -16.08 7.43 -2.56
CA THR A 121 -17.37 7.73 -1.94
C THR A 121 -17.31 7.39 -0.45
N LYS A 122 -18.27 7.90 0.32
CA LYS A 122 -18.39 7.59 1.74
C LYS A 122 -18.53 6.09 1.98
N ASN A 123 -19.38 5.43 1.20
CA ASN A 123 -19.59 3.98 1.32
C ASN A 123 -18.33 3.19 0.97
N ASN A 124 -17.65 3.58 -0.11
CA ASN A 124 -16.41 2.93 -0.53
C ASN A 124 -15.30 3.11 0.51
N LYS A 125 -15.20 4.28 1.12
CA LYS A 125 -14.25 4.52 2.22
C LYS A 125 -14.52 3.62 3.41
N LEU A 126 -15.78 3.44 3.79
CA LEU A 126 -16.16 2.56 4.90
C LEU A 126 -15.82 1.10 4.60
N GLU A 127 -16.08 0.62 3.39
CA GLU A 127 -15.73 -0.74 2.98
C GLU A 127 -14.21 -0.95 3.01
N MET A 128 -13.46 0.00 2.47
CA MET A 128 -11.99 -0.04 2.49
C MET A 128 -11.48 -0.09 3.93
N GLU A 129 -12.00 0.78 4.80
CA GLU A 129 -11.59 0.84 6.20
C GLU A 129 -11.88 -0.45 6.95
N LYS A 130 -13.04 -1.07 6.71
CA LYS A 130 -13.38 -2.38 7.29
C LYS A 130 -12.36 -3.45 6.91
N LYS A 131 -11.99 -3.49 5.64
CA LYS A 131 -10.99 -4.45 5.14
C LYS A 131 -9.61 -4.17 5.71
N GLU A 132 -9.20 -2.91 5.77
CA GLU A 132 -7.93 -2.52 6.39
C GLU A 132 -7.86 -2.97 7.84
N ASN A 133 -8.90 -2.68 8.62
CA ASN A 133 -8.95 -3.07 10.03
C ASN A 133 -8.94 -4.59 10.21
N LEU A 134 -9.68 -5.31 9.38
CA LEU A 134 -9.71 -6.77 9.40
C LEU A 134 -8.31 -7.34 9.18
N TYR A 135 -7.62 -6.91 8.14
CA TYR A 135 -6.31 -7.45 7.81
C TYR A 135 -5.22 -6.98 8.79
N LEU A 136 -5.33 -5.76 9.33
CA LEU A 136 -4.41 -5.30 10.37
C LEU A 136 -4.44 -6.20 11.62
N GLU A 137 -5.61 -6.71 11.98
CA GLU A 137 -5.74 -7.65 13.10
C GLU A 137 -5.08 -9.00 12.83
N GLN A 138 -4.92 -9.36 11.58
CA GLN A 138 -4.44 -10.68 11.16
C GLN A 138 -2.96 -10.72 10.82
N VAL A 139 -2.31 -9.56 10.67
CA VAL A 139 -0.91 -9.48 10.23
C VAL A 139 -0.03 -8.89 11.33
N ASN A 140 1.27 -9.13 11.20
CA ASN A 140 2.24 -8.72 12.22
C ASN A 140 2.95 -7.42 11.83
N TRP A 141 2.19 -6.33 11.74
CA TRP A 141 2.73 -5.02 11.38
C TRP A 141 3.75 -4.49 12.40
N GLY A 142 3.66 -4.95 13.66
CA GLY A 142 4.61 -4.55 14.71
C GLY A 142 6.05 -4.97 14.42
N LYS A 143 6.26 -5.94 13.54
CA LYS A 143 7.59 -6.43 13.16
C LYS A 143 8.16 -5.77 11.89
N LEU A 144 7.48 -4.79 11.31
CA LEU A 144 7.97 -4.11 10.10
C LEU A 144 9.38 -3.56 10.27
N TYR A 145 9.74 -3.09 11.45
CA TYR A 145 11.07 -2.54 11.75
C TYR A 145 11.84 -3.32 12.83
N GLY A 146 11.32 -4.36 13.27
CA GLY A 146 12.01 -5.04 14.34
C GLY A 146 11.57 -6.34 14.70
#